data_f95e234e92964ca7f7c9cff499c95f8b
#
_entry.id   f95e234e92964ca7f7c9cff499c95f8b
#
_cell.length_a   1.000
_cell.length_b   1.000
_cell.length_c   1.000
_cell.angle_alpha   90.00
_cell.angle_beta   90.00
_cell.angle_gamma   90.00
#
_symmetry.space_group_name_H-M   'P 1'
#
loop_
_entity.id
_entity.type
_entity.pdbx_description
1 polymer ?
#
loop_
_entity_poly.entity_id
_entity_poly.type
_entity_poly.pdbx_seq_one_letter_code
_entity_poly.pdbx_strand_id
1 'polypeptide(L)'
;GEEGTGFFFLKESPCSSVQLAYKGADFIAEFGKFMITGLGITEKNIQEDTWTRTYSCVTGVYGDGELQALTALRSYQKNIRRHFRNRDEMVMMNTWGDRSQDTKVNEAFCLQELERAAKLGITHFQIDDGWQVGKSPNSAVAKGSFKNIWDNKDYWKPDPVKYPRGLAPIVKKGKKLGIEIGLWFNPSVQNDFVDWEKDAETLIGLYREYGIRIFKIDGLTIPTKKEEINLRNLFDKVLAETDNKVMFNLDATASRRGGYHMFNEYGNIFLENRYTDWQNYYPYWTLRNLWMLSKYVPAEKLQIEFLNKWRNTEKYGDDPFAPHRYSFEYLFATTMAGQPLAWFEASNLPEEAFGIRDLMEKYKKVQYDFHQGTILPIGEEPSGRSWTGFQSLCHSKNGYLLIYREDNAREETWVETWLPEGAEVMCTPILGNGKLMVTTVGRKGTIKVSLPEKNDFMLYRYEIR
;
A
#
# COMPACT_ATOMS: atom_id res chain seq x y z
N GLY A 1 2.43 18.03 20.49
CA GLY A 1 3.70 18.60 20.17
C GLY A 1 3.83 20.00 20.72
N GLU A 2 4.80 20.19 21.54
CA GLU A 2 5.12 21.49 22.13
C GLU A 2 5.91 22.33 21.12
N GLU A 3 5.82 23.64 21.26
CA GLU A 3 6.57 24.63 20.50
C GLU A 3 8.07 24.39 20.64
N GLY A 4 8.80 24.37 19.53
CA GLY A 4 10.26 24.27 19.54
C GLY A 4 10.86 23.48 18.38
N THR A 5 12.14 23.72 18.15
CA THR A 5 12.94 22.93 17.20
C THR A 5 13.21 21.53 17.74
N GLY A 6 13.27 20.55 16.86
CA GLY A 6 13.48 19.15 17.26
C GLY A 6 14.22 18.35 16.20
N PHE A 7 14.41 17.08 16.56
CA PHE A 7 15.04 16.08 15.70
C PHE A 7 14.08 14.91 15.50
N PHE A 8 14.14 14.30 14.30
CA PHE A 8 13.59 12.97 14.09
C PHE A 8 14.70 11.99 13.70
N PHE A 9 14.48 10.74 14.01
CA PHE A 9 15.36 9.64 13.65
C PHE A 9 14.52 8.59 12.92
N LEU A 10 15.00 8.14 11.77
CA LEU A 10 14.38 7.11 10.97
C LEU A 10 15.41 6.02 10.70
N LYS A 11 15.14 4.81 11.17
CA LYS A 11 15.98 3.65 10.89
C LYS A 11 15.40 2.89 9.70
N GLU A 12 16.16 2.74 8.65
CA GLU A 12 15.80 2.00 7.43
C GLU A 12 16.23 0.54 7.59
N SER A 13 15.41 -0.23 8.28
CA SER A 13 15.69 -1.62 8.62
C SER A 13 14.42 -2.47 8.52
N PRO A 14 14.54 -3.81 8.48
CA PRO A 14 13.39 -4.69 8.65
C PRO A 14 12.78 -4.50 10.04
N CYS A 15 11.60 -5.08 10.26
CA CYS A 15 10.98 -5.03 11.58
C CYS A 15 11.88 -5.73 12.63
N SER A 16 11.79 -5.25 13.87
CA SER A 16 12.64 -5.68 14.97
C SER A 16 12.67 -7.19 15.21
N SER A 17 11.55 -7.87 14.97
CA SER A 17 11.41 -9.32 15.22
C SER A 17 12.26 -10.21 14.29
N VAL A 18 12.84 -9.67 13.21
CA VAL A 18 13.66 -10.42 12.27
C VAL A 18 15.13 -10.00 12.26
N GLN A 19 15.48 -8.91 12.90
CA GLN A 19 16.86 -8.40 12.92
C GLN A 19 17.77 -9.30 13.75
N LEU A 20 18.93 -9.61 13.17
CA LEU A 20 19.95 -10.40 13.85
C LEU A 20 20.50 -9.67 15.09
N ALA A 21 20.71 -10.42 16.20
CA ALA A 21 21.24 -9.91 17.48
C ALA A 21 20.42 -8.73 18.08
N TYR A 22 19.18 -8.63 17.72
CA TYR A 22 18.29 -7.57 18.22
C TYR A 22 17.65 -7.94 19.57
N LYS A 23 17.66 -6.99 20.51
CA LYS A 23 17.15 -7.20 21.87
C LYS A 23 15.93 -6.31 22.21
N GLY A 24 15.18 -5.88 21.25
CA GLY A 24 13.86 -5.29 21.46
C GLY A 24 13.73 -3.77 21.33
N ALA A 25 14.81 -3.00 21.17
CA ALA A 25 14.71 -1.55 20.97
C ALA A 25 15.55 -1.09 19.79
N ASP A 26 14.93 -0.40 18.82
CA ASP A 26 15.68 0.26 17.73
C ASP A 26 16.41 1.50 18.23
N PHE A 27 15.83 2.17 19.23
CA PHE A 27 16.35 3.40 19.80
C PHE A 27 16.36 3.32 21.34
N ILE A 28 17.44 3.77 21.95
CA ILE A 28 17.59 3.86 23.40
C ILE A 28 18.04 5.27 23.75
N ALA A 29 17.30 5.94 24.62
CA ALA A 29 17.67 7.24 25.16
C ALA A 29 18.08 7.09 26.63
N GLU A 30 19.31 7.44 26.96
CA GLU A 30 19.87 7.42 28.32
C GLU A 30 20.71 8.67 28.57
N PHE A 31 20.53 9.36 29.68
CA PHE A 31 21.37 10.45 30.19
C PHE A 31 22.21 11.19 29.13
N GLY A 32 21.56 11.93 28.23
CA GLY A 32 22.24 12.70 27.19
C GLY A 32 22.84 11.89 26.05
N LYS A 33 22.55 10.60 25.96
CA LYS A 33 22.93 9.73 24.85
C LYS A 33 21.68 9.23 24.14
N PHE A 34 21.77 9.20 22.81
CA PHE A 34 20.79 8.54 21.95
C PHE A 34 21.51 7.46 21.16
N MET A 35 21.08 6.24 21.32
CA MET A 35 21.70 5.07 20.69
C MET A 35 20.76 4.44 19.68
N ILE A 36 21.30 4.08 18.53
CA ILE A 36 20.61 3.31 17.50
C ILE A 36 21.16 1.89 17.54
N THR A 37 20.29 0.92 17.69
CA THR A 37 20.64 -0.49 17.90
C THR A 37 20.13 -1.37 16.74
N GLY A 38 20.48 -2.66 16.76
CA GLY A 38 20.05 -3.58 15.70
C GLY A 38 20.63 -3.18 14.33
N LEU A 39 21.96 -3.27 14.20
CA LEU A 39 22.68 -2.73 13.04
C LEU A 39 22.69 -3.67 11.82
N GLY A 40 22.15 -4.89 11.94
CA GLY A 40 22.13 -5.89 10.87
C GLY A 40 23.46 -6.60 10.64
N ILE A 41 24.43 -6.39 11.52
CA ILE A 41 25.76 -6.99 11.49
C ILE A 41 26.14 -7.60 12.83
N THR A 42 27.09 -8.53 12.81
CA THR A 42 27.76 -9.07 14.00
C THR A 42 29.26 -8.77 13.93
N GLU A 43 29.99 -9.03 14.99
CA GLU A 43 31.45 -8.92 15.02
C GLU A 43 32.14 -9.74 13.90
N LYS A 44 31.53 -10.86 13.46
CA LYS A 44 32.04 -11.68 12.35
C LYS A 44 31.99 -10.99 10.99
N ASN A 45 31.20 -9.93 10.86
CA ASN A 45 31.10 -9.16 9.62
C ASN A 45 32.13 -8.03 9.56
N ILE A 46 32.84 -7.75 10.68
CA ILE A 46 33.84 -6.71 10.76
C ILE A 46 35.20 -7.30 10.36
N GLN A 47 35.83 -6.68 9.38
CA GLN A 47 37.16 -7.10 8.89
C GLN A 47 38.12 -5.91 9.01
N GLU A 48 39.40 -6.20 9.26
CA GLU A 48 40.44 -5.18 9.23
C GLU A 48 40.54 -4.58 7.82
N ASP A 49 40.85 -3.30 7.76
CA ASP A 49 41.07 -2.51 6.53
C ASP A 49 39.89 -2.44 5.55
N THR A 50 38.67 -2.77 5.99
CA THR A 50 37.45 -2.65 5.16
C THR A 50 36.32 -1.90 5.88
N TRP A 51 35.50 -1.19 5.07
CA TRP A 51 34.28 -0.57 5.57
C TRP A 51 33.15 -1.59 5.66
N THR A 52 32.54 -1.68 6.84
CA THR A 52 31.32 -2.49 7.05
C THR A 52 30.11 -1.56 7.10
N ARG A 53 29.12 -1.84 6.26
CA ARG A 53 27.85 -1.11 6.25
C ARG A 53 26.85 -1.72 7.21
N THR A 54 26.19 -0.89 7.98
CA THR A 54 25.04 -1.23 8.82
C THR A 54 23.72 -0.85 8.15
N TYR A 55 22.59 -1.16 8.79
CA TYR A 55 21.33 -0.52 8.38
C TYR A 55 21.46 0.99 8.44
N SER A 56 20.82 1.66 7.50
CA SER A 56 20.86 3.12 7.41
C SER A 56 20.02 3.76 8.52
N CYS A 57 20.48 4.89 8.99
CA CYS A 57 19.70 5.76 9.85
C CYS A 57 19.70 7.18 9.31
N VAL A 58 18.54 7.78 9.22
CA VAL A 58 18.32 9.15 8.80
C VAL A 58 18.05 10.01 10.02
N THR A 59 18.77 11.12 10.15
CA THR A 59 18.52 12.14 11.15
C THR A 59 18.03 13.39 10.45
N GLY A 60 16.89 13.91 10.87
CA GLY A 60 16.35 15.17 10.36
C GLY A 60 16.13 16.18 11.48
N VAL A 61 16.16 17.45 11.12
CA VAL A 61 15.80 18.56 12.00
C VAL A 61 14.52 19.20 11.52
N TYR A 62 13.74 19.77 12.44
CA TYR A 62 12.53 20.51 12.10
C TYR A 62 12.40 21.75 12.99
N GLY A 63 11.63 22.72 12.50
CA GLY A 63 11.26 23.92 13.26
C GLY A 63 10.10 23.65 14.19
N ASP A 64 9.15 24.58 14.25
CA ASP A 64 8.07 24.57 15.22
C ASP A 64 6.97 23.52 14.96
N GLY A 65 6.72 22.70 15.95
CA GLY A 65 5.52 21.88 16.08
C GLY A 65 5.51 20.58 15.26
N GLU A 66 4.47 19.79 15.50
CA GLU A 66 4.31 18.45 14.94
C GLU A 66 4.19 18.46 13.41
N LEU A 67 3.46 19.43 12.83
CA LEU A 67 3.29 19.51 11.39
C LEU A 67 4.64 19.68 10.67
N GLN A 68 5.55 20.49 11.23
CA GLN A 68 6.87 20.67 10.63
C GLN A 68 7.73 19.42 10.76
N ALA A 69 7.64 18.68 11.86
CA ALA A 69 8.31 17.38 12.03
C ALA A 69 7.85 16.38 10.95
N LEU A 70 6.54 16.23 10.78
CA LEU A 70 5.95 15.32 9.80
C LEU A 70 6.27 15.76 8.36
N THR A 71 6.25 17.04 8.09
CA THR A 71 6.60 17.59 6.76
C THR A 71 8.08 17.38 6.43
N ALA A 72 8.97 17.53 7.40
CA ALA A 72 10.41 17.28 7.22
C ALA A 72 10.66 15.79 6.93
N LEU A 73 10.02 14.87 7.67
CA LEU A 73 10.09 13.44 7.39
C LEU A 73 9.54 13.13 5.98
N ARG A 74 8.39 13.70 5.62
CA ARG A 74 7.78 13.50 4.31
C ARG A 74 8.65 14.03 3.18
N SER A 75 9.32 15.16 3.39
CA SER A 75 10.28 15.73 2.43
C SER A 75 11.40 14.74 2.12
N TYR A 76 11.99 14.13 3.14
CA TYR A 76 12.97 13.05 2.95
C TYR A 76 12.40 11.91 2.13
N GLN A 77 11.23 11.39 2.51
CA GLN A 77 10.59 10.24 1.85
C GLN A 77 10.23 10.52 0.39
N LYS A 78 9.82 11.75 0.06
CA LYS A 78 9.55 12.17 -1.33
C LYS A 78 10.83 12.30 -2.15
N ASN A 79 11.95 12.69 -1.53
CA ASN A 79 13.23 12.83 -2.21
C ASN A 79 13.87 11.49 -2.59
N ILE A 80 13.70 10.46 -1.76
CA ILE A 80 14.22 9.11 -2.09
C ILE A 80 13.44 8.42 -3.21
N ARG A 81 12.16 8.79 -3.43
CA ARG A 81 11.34 8.28 -4.51
C ARG A 81 10.36 9.33 -5.03
N ARG A 82 10.60 9.80 -6.23
CA ARG A 82 9.64 10.65 -6.92
C ARG A 82 8.44 9.83 -7.39
N HIS A 83 7.24 10.31 -7.08
CA HIS A 83 5.97 9.70 -7.45
C HIS A 83 5.52 10.15 -8.85
N PHE A 84 5.18 9.21 -9.72
CA PHE A 84 4.72 9.49 -11.08
C PHE A 84 3.34 8.87 -11.34
N ARG A 85 2.43 9.66 -11.92
CA ARG A 85 1.08 9.23 -12.25
C ARG A 85 1.04 7.88 -12.98
N ASN A 86 1.77 7.77 -14.08
CA ASN A 86 1.70 6.62 -14.99
C ASN A 86 2.49 5.39 -14.51
N ARG A 87 3.13 5.46 -13.35
CA ARG A 87 3.89 4.35 -12.77
C ARG A 87 3.34 3.93 -11.42
N ASP A 88 2.98 4.90 -10.58
CA ASP A 88 2.76 4.66 -9.15
C ASP A 88 1.27 4.71 -8.77
N GLU A 89 0.41 5.39 -9.56
CA GLU A 89 -1.02 5.44 -9.31
C GLU A 89 -1.75 4.24 -9.89
N MET A 90 -2.60 3.62 -9.08
CA MET A 90 -3.35 2.45 -9.49
C MET A 90 -4.65 2.27 -8.71
N VAL A 91 -5.59 1.59 -9.32
CA VAL A 91 -6.66 0.83 -8.66
C VAL A 91 -6.42 -0.61 -9.08
N MET A 92 -5.87 -1.41 -8.20
CA MET A 92 -5.41 -2.76 -8.49
C MET A 92 -6.45 -3.80 -8.10
N MET A 93 -6.53 -4.88 -8.87
CA MET A 93 -7.18 -6.12 -8.48
C MET A 93 -6.16 -7.25 -8.46
N ASN A 94 -6.25 -8.14 -7.47
CA ASN A 94 -5.33 -9.25 -7.28
C ASN A 94 -6.09 -10.57 -7.21
N THR A 95 -5.55 -11.63 -7.79
CA THR A 95 -6.22 -12.93 -7.90
C THR A 95 -6.26 -13.76 -6.61
N TRP A 96 -5.60 -13.33 -5.54
CA TRP A 96 -5.46 -14.09 -4.30
C TRP A 96 -6.56 -13.80 -3.25
N GLY A 97 -7.26 -12.69 -3.37
CA GLY A 97 -8.08 -12.10 -2.30
C GLY A 97 -9.25 -12.95 -1.80
N ASP A 98 -9.97 -13.64 -2.67
CA ASP A 98 -11.07 -14.52 -2.31
C ASP A 98 -10.61 -15.95 -1.96
N ARG A 99 -9.32 -16.11 -1.65
CA ARG A 99 -8.70 -17.36 -1.22
C ARG A 99 -8.96 -18.58 -2.10
N SER A 100 -9.30 -18.36 -3.36
CA SER A 100 -9.19 -19.42 -4.36
C SER A 100 -7.71 -19.77 -4.60
N GLN A 101 -6.81 -18.92 -4.14
CA GLN A 101 -5.37 -19.08 -4.24
C GLN A 101 -4.97 -19.37 -5.70
N ASP A 102 -4.21 -20.44 -5.95
CA ASP A 102 -3.81 -20.83 -7.29
C ASP A 102 -4.76 -21.86 -7.97
N THR A 103 -5.89 -22.20 -7.34
CA THR A 103 -6.81 -23.22 -7.86
C THR A 103 -7.46 -22.85 -9.19
N LYS A 104 -7.74 -21.56 -9.41
CA LYS A 104 -8.41 -21.04 -10.59
C LYS A 104 -7.47 -20.32 -11.55
N VAL A 105 -6.27 -19.97 -11.12
CA VAL A 105 -5.35 -19.11 -11.86
C VAL A 105 -4.86 -19.82 -13.13
N ASN A 106 -5.45 -19.43 -14.25
CA ASN A 106 -5.10 -19.90 -15.60
C ASN A 106 -5.49 -18.84 -16.65
N GLU A 107 -5.16 -19.09 -17.92
CA GLU A 107 -5.44 -18.15 -19.02
C GLU A 107 -6.93 -17.79 -19.14
N ALA A 108 -7.81 -18.79 -19.13
CA ALA A 108 -9.26 -18.58 -19.31
C ALA A 108 -9.85 -17.74 -18.17
N PHE A 109 -9.50 -18.06 -16.93
CA PHE A 109 -9.90 -17.29 -15.75
C PHE A 109 -9.39 -15.85 -15.81
N CYS A 110 -8.12 -15.63 -16.09
CA CYS A 110 -7.56 -14.28 -16.19
C CYS A 110 -8.21 -13.44 -17.27
N LEU A 111 -8.52 -14.03 -18.45
CA LEU A 111 -9.21 -13.32 -19.53
C LEU A 111 -10.63 -12.91 -19.13
N GLN A 112 -11.36 -13.76 -18.40
CA GLN A 112 -12.70 -13.46 -17.89
C GLN A 112 -12.63 -12.38 -16.78
N GLU A 113 -11.70 -12.51 -15.84
CA GLU A 113 -11.52 -11.55 -14.77
C GLU A 113 -11.16 -10.15 -15.30
N LEU A 114 -10.34 -10.04 -16.33
CA LEU A 114 -10.00 -8.77 -16.96
C LEU A 114 -11.24 -8.03 -17.50
N GLU A 115 -12.19 -8.74 -18.09
CA GLU A 115 -13.44 -8.11 -18.58
C GLU A 115 -14.27 -7.56 -17.43
N ARG A 116 -14.38 -8.31 -16.34
CA ARG A 116 -15.11 -7.88 -15.15
C ARG A 116 -14.37 -6.76 -14.42
N ALA A 117 -13.05 -6.85 -14.32
CA ALA A 117 -12.21 -5.77 -13.78
C ALA A 117 -12.38 -4.46 -14.55
N ALA A 118 -12.44 -4.52 -15.88
CA ALA A 118 -12.71 -3.34 -16.72
C ALA A 118 -14.07 -2.72 -16.43
N LYS A 119 -15.10 -3.53 -16.16
CA LYS A 119 -16.43 -3.03 -15.78
C LYS A 119 -16.42 -2.27 -14.45
N LEU A 120 -15.54 -2.64 -13.51
CA LEU A 120 -15.37 -1.93 -12.23
C LEU A 120 -14.61 -0.60 -12.40
N GLY A 121 -13.72 -0.50 -13.38
CA GLY A 121 -12.82 0.64 -13.54
C GLY A 121 -11.41 0.37 -13.00
N ILE A 122 -11.02 -0.89 -12.80
CA ILE A 122 -9.68 -1.33 -12.41
C ILE A 122 -8.66 -0.91 -13.46
N THR A 123 -7.48 -0.48 -13.00
CA THR A 123 -6.37 -0.06 -13.87
C THR A 123 -5.24 -1.07 -13.96
N HIS A 124 -5.11 -1.92 -12.95
CA HIS A 124 -4.03 -2.91 -12.82
C HIS A 124 -4.60 -4.24 -12.35
N PHE A 125 -4.19 -5.30 -13.00
CA PHE A 125 -4.57 -6.67 -12.65
C PHE A 125 -3.32 -7.46 -12.31
N GLN A 126 -3.18 -7.87 -11.06
CA GLN A 126 -2.04 -8.63 -10.57
C GLN A 126 -2.39 -10.10 -10.47
N ILE A 127 -1.68 -10.92 -11.25
CA ILE A 127 -1.73 -12.38 -11.11
C ILE A 127 -0.78 -12.74 -9.96
N ASP A 128 -1.36 -13.19 -8.85
CA ASP A 128 -0.63 -13.63 -7.68
C ASP A 128 -0.01 -15.02 -7.90
N ASP A 129 0.49 -15.66 -6.86
CA ASP A 129 1.08 -16.98 -6.89
C ASP A 129 0.24 -18.00 -7.69
N GLY A 130 0.89 -18.79 -8.52
CA GLY A 130 0.26 -19.83 -9.33
C GLY A 130 0.33 -19.64 -10.86
N TRP A 131 0.90 -18.51 -11.34
CA TRP A 131 1.12 -18.30 -12.77
C TRP A 131 2.34 -19.08 -13.30
N GLN A 132 3.31 -19.34 -12.44
CA GLN A 132 4.60 -19.94 -12.75
C GLN A 132 4.55 -21.49 -12.69
N VAL A 133 5.51 -22.11 -13.37
CA VAL A 133 5.73 -23.59 -13.34
C VAL A 133 6.00 -24.10 -11.95
N GLY A 134 6.86 -23.41 -11.20
CA GLY A 134 7.22 -23.79 -9.84
C GLY A 134 6.03 -23.73 -8.89
N LYS A 135 6.03 -24.57 -7.88
CA LYS A 135 4.96 -24.60 -6.85
C LYS A 135 5.50 -24.05 -5.54
N SER A 136 4.81 -23.05 -5.03
CA SER A 136 5.12 -22.43 -3.75
C SER A 136 4.57 -23.25 -2.57
N PRO A 137 5.04 -22.99 -1.34
CA PRO A 137 4.42 -23.55 -0.14
C PRO A 137 2.96 -23.11 0.08
N ASN A 138 2.53 -22.01 -0.57
CA ASN A 138 1.19 -21.44 -0.44
C ASN A 138 0.20 -22.05 -1.44
N SER A 139 0.67 -22.88 -2.39
CA SER A 139 -0.19 -23.48 -3.41
C SER A 139 -1.26 -24.37 -2.76
N ALA A 140 -2.51 -24.20 -3.19
CA ALA A 140 -3.64 -25.04 -2.80
C ALA A 140 -3.78 -26.30 -3.64
N VAL A 141 -3.07 -26.39 -4.77
CA VAL A 141 -3.17 -27.53 -5.71
C VAL A 141 -2.03 -28.53 -5.60
N ALA A 142 -0.86 -28.12 -5.08
CA ALA A 142 0.30 -28.98 -4.92
C ALA A 142 1.22 -28.48 -3.81
N LYS A 143 1.83 -29.43 -3.08
CA LYS A 143 2.89 -29.06 -2.13
C LYS A 143 4.11 -28.57 -2.89
N GLY A 144 4.53 -27.35 -2.58
CA GLY A 144 5.69 -26.70 -3.16
C GLY A 144 6.74 -26.27 -2.14
N SER A 145 7.80 -25.64 -2.62
CA SER A 145 8.90 -25.15 -1.78
C SER A 145 9.56 -23.93 -2.41
N PHE A 146 10.04 -23.01 -1.55
CA PHE A 146 10.96 -21.94 -1.96
C PHE A 146 12.43 -22.32 -1.77
N LYS A 147 12.71 -23.56 -1.32
CA LYS A 147 14.10 -24.05 -1.23
C LYS A 147 14.58 -24.44 -2.62
N ASN A 148 15.82 -24.05 -2.93
CA ASN A 148 16.49 -24.42 -4.17
C ASN A 148 15.71 -24.13 -5.45
N ILE A 149 15.03 -22.97 -5.50
CA ILE A 149 14.22 -22.55 -6.66
C ILE A 149 15.00 -22.72 -7.97
N TRP A 150 16.28 -22.35 -7.97
CA TRP A 150 17.12 -22.34 -9.15
C TRP A 150 17.69 -23.72 -9.57
N ASP A 151 17.40 -24.80 -8.83
CA ASP A 151 17.60 -26.15 -9.32
C ASP A 151 16.64 -26.46 -10.49
N ASN A 152 15.52 -25.76 -10.56
CA ASN A 152 14.59 -25.76 -11.69
C ASN A 152 14.70 -24.45 -12.47
N LYS A 153 15.41 -24.47 -13.60
CA LYS A 153 15.58 -23.29 -14.47
C LYS A 153 14.26 -22.72 -15.03
N ASP A 154 13.21 -23.55 -15.06
CA ASP A 154 11.91 -23.17 -15.59
C ASP A 154 10.93 -22.71 -14.50
N TYR A 155 11.38 -22.66 -13.23
CA TYR A 155 10.50 -22.34 -12.09
C TYR A 155 9.64 -21.08 -12.33
N TRP A 156 10.25 -20.04 -12.86
CA TRP A 156 9.60 -18.74 -13.10
C TRP A 156 9.09 -18.55 -14.55
N LYS A 157 8.96 -19.61 -15.33
CA LYS A 157 8.26 -19.55 -16.62
C LYS A 157 6.75 -19.67 -16.40
N PRO A 158 5.91 -19.07 -17.27
CA PRO A 158 4.48 -19.34 -17.26
C PRO A 158 4.21 -20.85 -17.35
N ASP A 159 3.33 -21.36 -16.50
CA ASP A 159 2.97 -22.79 -16.50
C ASP A 159 2.29 -23.14 -17.84
N PRO A 160 2.87 -24.03 -18.67
CA PRO A 160 2.35 -24.29 -20.02
C PRO A 160 1.00 -25.00 -20.04
N VAL A 161 0.59 -25.64 -18.94
CA VAL A 161 -0.73 -26.25 -18.79
C VAL A 161 -1.77 -25.17 -18.52
N LYS A 162 -1.45 -24.24 -17.65
CA LYS A 162 -2.33 -23.12 -17.27
C LYS A 162 -2.34 -22.02 -18.33
N TYR A 163 -1.22 -21.78 -18.98
CA TYR A 163 -0.99 -20.71 -19.96
C TYR A 163 -0.35 -21.28 -21.23
N PRO A 164 -1.09 -22.04 -22.05
CA PRO A 164 -0.53 -22.73 -23.22
C PRO A 164 0.04 -21.77 -24.27
N ARG A 165 -0.32 -20.50 -24.22
CA ARG A 165 0.18 -19.43 -25.10
C ARG A 165 1.02 -18.40 -24.33
N GLY A 166 1.58 -18.77 -23.17
CA GLY A 166 2.26 -17.86 -22.27
C GLY A 166 1.33 -16.76 -21.73
N LEU A 167 1.89 -15.63 -21.31
CA LEU A 167 1.12 -14.49 -20.78
C LEU A 167 0.65 -13.52 -21.89
N ALA A 168 1.09 -13.69 -23.12
CA ALA A 168 0.80 -12.78 -24.23
C ALA A 168 -0.70 -12.51 -24.44
N PRO A 169 -1.63 -13.52 -24.42
CA PRO A 169 -3.05 -13.26 -24.57
C PRO A 169 -3.64 -12.38 -23.48
N ILE A 170 -3.18 -12.58 -22.22
CA ILE A 170 -3.63 -11.80 -21.06
C ILE A 170 -3.14 -10.37 -21.17
N VAL A 171 -1.86 -10.16 -21.47
CA VAL A 171 -1.27 -8.83 -21.65
C VAL A 171 -1.94 -8.08 -22.79
N LYS A 172 -2.17 -8.75 -23.94
CA LYS A 172 -2.88 -8.17 -25.07
C LYS A 172 -4.32 -7.76 -24.71
N LYS A 173 -5.03 -8.60 -23.97
CA LYS A 173 -6.39 -8.30 -23.49
C LYS A 173 -6.38 -7.13 -22.51
N GLY A 174 -5.46 -7.13 -21.55
CA GLY A 174 -5.28 -6.04 -20.61
C GLY A 174 -5.05 -4.71 -21.33
N LYS A 175 -4.12 -4.67 -22.26
CA LYS A 175 -3.84 -3.48 -23.07
C LYS A 175 -5.07 -2.97 -23.82
N LYS A 176 -5.88 -3.88 -24.42
CA LYS A 176 -7.14 -3.52 -25.08
C LYS A 176 -8.15 -2.89 -24.13
N LEU A 177 -8.17 -3.32 -22.89
CA LEU A 177 -9.08 -2.84 -21.84
C LEU A 177 -8.53 -1.66 -21.03
N GLY A 178 -7.29 -1.21 -21.29
CA GLY A 178 -6.61 -0.18 -20.52
C GLY A 178 -6.16 -0.65 -19.13
N ILE A 179 -5.92 -1.96 -18.96
CA ILE A 179 -5.49 -2.59 -17.71
C ILE A 179 -4.06 -3.11 -17.86
N GLU A 180 -3.16 -2.70 -16.98
CA GLU A 180 -1.81 -3.24 -16.90
C GLU A 180 -1.78 -4.55 -16.11
N ILE A 181 -0.92 -5.47 -16.55
CA ILE A 181 -0.74 -6.76 -15.87
C ILE A 181 0.47 -6.68 -14.94
N GLY A 182 0.27 -7.08 -13.69
CA GLY A 182 1.33 -7.30 -12.72
C GLY A 182 1.47 -8.78 -12.36
N LEU A 183 2.61 -9.15 -11.82
CA LEU A 183 2.91 -10.53 -11.42
C LEU A 183 3.43 -10.58 -9.98
N TRP A 184 3.07 -11.65 -9.28
CA TRP A 184 3.67 -12.05 -8.04
C TRP A 184 5.04 -12.69 -8.28
N PHE A 185 5.98 -12.41 -7.38
CA PHE A 185 7.33 -12.98 -7.42
C PHE A 185 7.88 -13.14 -6.00
N ASN A 186 8.59 -14.23 -5.75
CA ASN A 186 9.30 -14.44 -4.49
C ASN A 186 10.77 -14.71 -4.79
N PRO A 187 11.69 -13.78 -4.45
CA PRO A 187 13.11 -13.99 -4.66
C PRO A 187 13.62 -15.27 -3.98
N SER A 188 14.68 -15.87 -4.52
CA SER A 188 15.35 -17.01 -3.90
C SER A 188 15.97 -16.61 -2.58
N VAL A 189 15.36 -17.00 -1.47
CA VAL A 189 15.79 -16.61 -0.10
C VAL A 189 17.04 -17.36 0.39
N GLN A 190 17.51 -18.33 -0.37
CA GLN A 190 18.61 -19.20 0.03
C GLN A 190 19.94 -18.46 0.09
N ASN A 191 20.75 -18.77 1.10
CA ASN A 191 22.08 -18.20 1.28
C ASN A 191 22.11 -16.66 1.15
N ASP A 192 21.24 -15.99 1.91
CA ASP A 192 21.17 -14.54 1.96
C ASP A 192 20.80 -13.89 0.60
N PHE A 193 19.91 -14.52 -0.17
CA PHE A 193 19.54 -14.09 -1.54
C PHE A 193 20.73 -14.12 -2.52
N VAL A 194 21.60 -15.10 -2.41
CA VAL A 194 22.81 -15.19 -3.25
C VAL A 194 22.49 -15.25 -4.75
N ASP A 195 21.33 -15.79 -5.12
CA ASP A 195 20.86 -15.90 -6.51
C ASP A 195 20.16 -14.63 -7.02
N TRP A 196 20.33 -13.50 -6.35
CA TRP A 196 19.66 -12.22 -6.68
C TRP A 196 19.82 -11.82 -8.16
N GLU A 197 20.93 -12.17 -8.80
CA GLU A 197 21.16 -11.85 -10.21
C GLU A 197 20.26 -12.66 -11.14
N LYS A 198 20.05 -13.95 -10.86
CA LYS A 198 19.11 -14.80 -11.62
C LYS A 198 17.67 -14.34 -11.43
N ASP A 199 17.32 -13.92 -10.22
CA ASP A 199 16.02 -13.34 -9.92
C ASP A 199 15.81 -12.03 -10.71
N ALA A 200 16.82 -11.15 -10.75
CA ALA A 200 16.77 -9.92 -11.52
C ALA A 200 16.60 -10.18 -13.02
N GLU A 201 17.37 -11.10 -13.59
CA GLU A 201 17.27 -11.48 -15.01
C GLU A 201 15.87 -12.03 -15.35
N THR A 202 15.25 -12.75 -14.43
CA THR A 202 13.86 -13.22 -14.60
C THR A 202 12.90 -12.04 -14.73
N LEU A 203 12.95 -11.08 -13.82
CA LEU A 203 12.07 -9.90 -13.84
C LEU A 203 12.31 -9.03 -15.09
N ILE A 204 13.58 -8.84 -15.46
CA ILE A 204 13.97 -8.13 -16.69
C ILE A 204 13.45 -8.88 -17.92
N GLY A 205 13.55 -10.21 -17.94
CA GLY A 205 13.01 -11.05 -19.03
C GLY A 205 11.50 -10.89 -19.19
N LEU A 206 10.74 -10.95 -18.10
CA LEU A 206 9.29 -10.75 -18.09
C LEU A 206 8.90 -9.33 -18.54
N TYR A 207 9.68 -8.31 -18.17
CA TYR A 207 9.50 -6.96 -18.67
C TYR A 207 9.75 -6.88 -20.19
N ARG A 208 10.85 -7.44 -20.69
CA ARG A 208 11.23 -7.39 -22.11
C ARG A 208 10.27 -8.18 -23.00
N GLU A 209 9.84 -9.35 -22.54
CA GLU A 209 8.98 -10.26 -23.31
C GLU A 209 7.52 -9.82 -23.30
N TYR A 210 6.98 -9.46 -22.15
CA TYR A 210 5.55 -9.19 -21.97
C TYR A 210 5.23 -7.73 -21.62
N GLY A 211 6.23 -6.89 -21.33
CA GLY A 211 6.01 -5.52 -20.88
C GLY A 211 5.50 -5.41 -19.44
N ILE A 212 5.71 -6.44 -18.61
CA ILE A 212 5.31 -6.42 -17.19
C ILE A 212 6.14 -5.38 -16.45
N ARG A 213 5.46 -4.42 -15.80
CA ARG A 213 6.11 -3.31 -15.10
C ARG A 213 5.89 -3.33 -13.58
N ILE A 214 5.02 -4.18 -13.09
CA ILE A 214 4.69 -4.25 -11.66
C ILE A 214 4.89 -5.67 -11.16
N PHE A 215 5.72 -5.79 -10.13
CA PHE A 215 5.98 -7.06 -9.47
C PHE A 215 5.65 -6.94 -7.98
N LYS A 216 4.74 -7.78 -7.50
CA LYS A 216 4.56 -7.99 -6.05
C LYS A 216 5.70 -8.85 -5.56
N ILE A 217 6.53 -8.29 -4.70
CA ILE A 217 7.67 -9.01 -4.10
C ILE A 217 7.27 -9.52 -2.73
N ASP A 218 7.22 -10.82 -2.60
CA ASP A 218 6.78 -11.53 -1.42
C ASP A 218 7.93 -12.27 -0.73
N GLY A 219 7.70 -12.75 0.50
CA GLY A 219 8.59 -13.65 1.20
C GLY A 219 9.90 -13.04 1.74
N LEU A 220 10.03 -11.73 1.77
CA LEU A 220 11.24 -11.04 2.21
C LEU A 220 11.43 -11.09 3.72
N THR A 221 12.25 -12.02 4.22
CA THR A 221 12.79 -12.00 5.58
C THR A 221 14.24 -11.55 5.51
N ILE A 222 14.59 -10.46 6.17
CA ILE A 222 15.86 -9.74 6.01
C ILE A 222 16.54 -9.60 7.37
N PRO A 223 17.14 -10.67 7.94
CA PRO A 223 17.71 -10.63 9.27
C PRO A 223 19.03 -9.86 9.37
N THR A 224 19.77 -9.73 8.27
CA THR A 224 21.08 -9.08 8.25
C THR A 224 21.24 -8.07 7.12
N LYS A 225 22.29 -7.26 7.21
CA LYS A 225 22.69 -6.32 6.17
C LYS A 225 23.05 -7.00 4.85
N LYS A 226 23.50 -8.24 4.89
CA LYS A 226 23.88 -8.98 3.68
C LYS A 226 22.69 -9.28 2.78
N GLU A 227 21.57 -9.74 3.37
CA GLU A 227 20.32 -9.92 2.63
C GLU A 227 19.82 -8.61 2.02
N GLU A 228 19.90 -7.52 2.80
CA GLU A 228 19.55 -6.19 2.28
C GLU A 228 20.38 -5.81 1.05
N ILE A 229 21.71 -6.00 1.11
CA ILE A 229 22.62 -5.67 0.00
C ILE A 229 22.25 -6.47 -1.25
N ASN A 230 22.00 -7.76 -1.13
CA ASN A 230 21.66 -8.61 -2.27
C ASN A 230 20.30 -8.25 -2.87
N LEU A 231 19.32 -7.93 -2.04
CA LEU A 231 18.01 -7.44 -2.53
C LEU A 231 18.11 -6.06 -3.19
N ARG A 232 18.94 -5.15 -2.66
CA ARG A 232 19.21 -3.86 -3.33
C ARG A 232 19.85 -4.08 -4.69
N ASN A 233 20.83 -4.96 -4.80
CA ASN A 233 21.45 -5.30 -6.08
C ASN A 233 20.42 -5.84 -7.08
N LEU A 234 19.49 -6.69 -6.64
CA LEU A 234 18.38 -7.17 -7.46
C LEU A 234 17.53 -5.99 -7.98
N PHE A 235 17.04 -5.16 -7.07
CA PHE A 235 16.14 -4.06 -7.42
C PHE A 235 16.84 -3.02 -8.28
N ASP A 236 18.07 -2.64 -7.95
CA ASP A 236 18.88 -1.66 -8.70
C ASP A 236 19.15 -2.15 -10.12
N LYS A 237 19.51 -3.43 -10.31
CA LYS A 237 19.73 -4.03 -11.63
C LYS A 237 18.44 -3.99 -12.46
N VAL A 238 17.31 -4.38 -11.87
CA VAL A 238 16.02 -4.36 -12.60
C VAL A 238 15.65 -2.93 -12.99
N LEU A 239 15.78 -1.97 -12.09
CA LEU A 239 15.45 -0.57 -12.40
C LEU A 239 16.37 0.02 -13.46
N ALA A 240 17.67 -0.25 -13.39
CA ALA A 240 18.64 0.22 -14.39
C ALA A 240 18.36 -0.36 -15.78
N GLU A 241 18.08 -1.66 -15.88
CA GLU A 241 17.82 -2.37 -17.14
C GLU A 241 16.43 -2.10 -17.74
N THR A 242 15.55 -1.42 -16.99
CA THR A 242 14.18 -1.08 -17.41
C THR A 242 13.92 0.42 -17.45
N ASP A 243 14.95 1.27 -17.43
CA ASP A 243 14.86 2.74 -17.40
C ASP A 243 13.92 3.26 -16.29
N ASN A 244 13.95 2.65 -15.10
CA ASN A 244 13.05 2.91 -13.98
C ASN A 244 11.53 2.77 -14.32
N LYS A 245 11.19 2.00 -15.33
CA LYS A 245 9.79 1.76 -15.70
C LYS A 245 9.13 0.68 -14.85
N VAL A 246 9.93 -0.23 -14.27
CA VAL A 246 9.43 -1.23 -13.33
C VAL A 246 9.23 -0.58 -11.94
N MET A 247 8.21 -1.05 -11.24
CA MET A 247 7.88 -0.69 -9.87
C MET A 247 7.61 -1.97 -9.07
N PHE A 248 8.05 -1.99 -7.84
CA PHE A 248 7.82 -3.12 -6.94
C PHE A 248 6.70 -2.79 -5.94
N ASN A 249 5.80 -3.76 -5.72
CA ASN A 249 4.89 -3.80 -4.59
C ASN A 249 5.52 -4.72 -3.54
N LEU A 250 6.10 -4.11 -2.51
CA LEU A 250 6.81 -4.84 -1.47
C LEU A 250 5.83 -5.33 -0.41
N ASP A 251 5.64 -6.64 -0.31
CA ASP A 251 4.70 -7.22 0.64
C ASP A 251 5.20 -7.08 2.07
N ALA A 252 4.47 -6.34 2.88
CA ALA A 252 4.73 -6.10 4.30
C ALA A 252 3.59 -6.61 5.22
N THR A 253 2.76 -7.51 4.74
CA THR A 253 1.52 -7.94 5.40
C THR A 253 1.71 -8.88 6.58
N ALA A 254 2.81 -9.61 6.63
CA ALA A 254 3.07 -10.60 7.68
C ALA A 254 4.21 -10.19 8.62
N SER A 255 4.17 -10.69 9.85
CA SER A 255 5.02 -10.28 10.99
C SER A 255 6.54 -10.37 10.79
N ARG A 256 7.03 -11.06 9.78
CA ARG A 256 8.47 -11.25 9.54
C ARG A 256 8.92 -10.67 8.19
N ARG A 257 8.18 -9.73 7.65
CA ARG A 257 8.49 -9.06 6.40
C ARG A 257 9.46 -7.89 6.60
N GLY A 258 9.82 -7.22 5.52
CA GLY A 258 10.50 -5.95 5.58
C GLY A 258 9.71 -4.91 6.37
N GLY A 259 10.37 -3.88 6.88
CA GLY A 259 9.71 -2.80 7.62
C GLY A 259 9.07 -1.76 6.67
N TYR A 260 8.24 -0.90 7.24
CA TYR A 260 7.59 0.20 6.49
C TYR A 260 8.56 1.29 6.03
N HIS A 261 9.78 1.31 6.54
CA HIS A 261 10.80 2.31 6.24
C HIS A 261 12.00 1.74 5.46
N MET A 262 11.87 0.52 4.93
CA MET A 262 12.90 -0.14 4.16
C MET A 262 12.49 -0.27 2.69
N PHE A 263 13.43 -0.07 1.78
CA PHE A 263 13.20 -0.17 0.33
C PHE A 263 12.16 0.79 -0.26
N ASN A 264 11.87 1.89 0.41
CA ASN A 264 10.86 2.85 -0.04
C ASN A 264 11.21 3.56 -1.36
N GLU A 265 12.48 3.52 -1.75
CA GLU A 265 12.96 4.01 -3.05
C GLU A 265 12.54 3.13 -4.23
N TYR A 266 12.14 1.89 -4.02
CA TYR A 266 11.87 0.93 -5.08
C TYR A 266 10.40 0.79 -5.50
N GLY A 267 9.47 1.18 -4.65
CA GLY A 267 8.07 1.01 -5.01
C GLY A 267 7.06 1.34 -3.90
N ASN A 268 5.91 0.72 -4.02
CA ASN A 268 4.84 0.79 -3.04
C ASN A 268 4.99 -0.32 -2.00
N ILE A 269 4.30 -0.16 -0.88
CA ILE A 269 4.18 -1.17 0.17
C ILE A 269 2.85 -1.86 -0.02
N PHE A 270 2.89 -3.15 -0.31
CA PHE A 270 1.69 -3.98 -0.39
C PHE A 270 1.26 -4.36 1.04
N LEU A 271 0.12 -3.83 1.46
CA LEU A 271 -0.36 -3.92 2.83
C LEU A 271 -1.74 -4.57 2.85
N GLU A 272 -1.77 -5.88 2.90
CA GLU A 272 -2.98 -6.66 2.95
C GLU A 272 -2.79 -7.84 3.93
N ASN A 273 -3.79 -8.14 4.72
CA ASN A 273 -3.83 -9.33 5.58
C ASN A 273 -5.26 -9.62 6.05
N ARG A 274 -6.28 -9.20 5.30
CA ARG A 274 -7.68 -9.34 5.69
C ARG A 274 -8.42 -10.19 4.68
N TYR A 275 -9.14 -11.19 5.21
CA TYR A 275 -9.91 -12.14 4.44
C TYR A 275 -11.22 -12.44 5.16
N THR A 276 -12.27 -12.71 4.42
CA THR A 276 -13.54 -13.14 5.01
C THR A 276 -13.62 -14.65 5.20
N ASP A 277 -12.69 -15.46 4.65
CA ASP A 277 -12.78 -16.93 4.67
C ASP A 277 -12.41 -17.55 6.02
N TRP A 278 -11.51 -16.97 6.77
CA TRP A 278 -10.99 -17.54 8.03
C TRP A 278 -11.11 -16.62 9.24
N GLN A 279 -11.30 -15.32 9.03
CA GLN A 279 -11.50 -14.34 10.09
C GLN A 279 -12.55 -13.31 9.68
N ASN A 280 -13.05 -12.52 10.62
CA ASN A 280 -13.91 -11.41 10.28
C ASN A 280 -13.09 -10.26 9.70
N TYR A 281 -13.67 -9.57 8.73
CA TYR A 281 -13.18 -8.32 8.19
C TYR A 281 -14.11 -7.18 8.56
N TYR A 282 -13.54 -6.05 8.99
CA TYR A 282 -14.30 -4.85 9.31
C TYR A 282 -13.74 -3.66 8.51
N PRO A 283 -14.55 -2.91 7.79
CA PRO A 283 -14.09 -1.77 6.98
C PRO A 283 -13.29 -0.74 7.78
N TYR A 284 -13.67 -0.49 9.04
CA TYR A 284 -12.92 0.44 9.89
C TYR A 284 -11.50 -0.05 10.25
N TRP A 285 -11.21 -1.34 10.18
CA TRP A 285 -9.84 -1.85 10.37
C TRP A 285 -8.92 -1.42 9.23
N THR A 286 -9.41 -1.48 8.00
CA THR A 286 -8.68 -0.97 6.83
C THR A 286 -8.43 0.53 6.99
N LEU A 287 -9.47 1.29 7.27
CA LEU A 287 -9.39 2.74 7.45
C LEU A 287 -8.43 3.12 8.59
N ARG A 288 -8.53 2.45 9.75
CA ARG A 288 -7.67 2.65 10.91
C ARG A 288 -6.20 2.36 10.60
N ASN A 289 -5.93 1.27 9.92
CA ASN A 289 -4.56 0.90 9.56
C ASN A 289 -3.91 1.96 8.65
N LEU A 290 -4.63 2.41 7.63
CA LEU A 290 -4.17 3.48 6.76
C LEU A 290 -4.00 4.81 7.51
N TRP A 291 -4.95 5.15 8.38
CA TRP A 291 -4.93 6.36 9.20
C TRP A 291 -3.72 6.40 10.15
N MET A 292 -3.44 5.31 10.85
CA MET A 292 -2.30 5.22 11.78
C MET A 292 -0.96 5.27 11.05
N LEU A 293 -0.83 4.58 9.92
CA LEU A 293 0.41 4.56 9.15
C LEU A 293 0.69 5.87 8.43
N SER A 294 -0.35 6.54 7.91
CA SER A 294 -0.20 7.77 7.11
C SER A 294 0.49 8.91 7.85
N LYS A 295 0.56 8.86 9.17
CA LYS A 295 1.32 9.82 9.96
C LYS A 295 2.83 9.74 9.68
N TYR A 296 3.36 8.54 9.51
CA TYR A 296 4.80 8.30 9.41
C TYR A 296 5.26 7.71 8.07
N VAL A 297 4.33 7.14 7.32
CA VAL A 297 4.58 6.52 6.01
C VAL A 297 3.74 7.25 4.96
N PRO A 298 4.28 7.58 3.78
CA PRO A 298 3.50 8.20 2.72
C PRO A 298 2.28 7.35 2.38
N ALA A 299 1.08 7.87 2.61
CA ALA A 299 -0.17 7.12 2.40
C ALA A 299 -0.30 6.65 0.95
N GLU A 300 0.12 7.48 -0.01
CA GLU A 300 0.11 7.19 -1.44
C GLU A 300 1.01 6.03 -1.86
N LYS A 301 1.87 5.55 -0.98
CA LYS A 301 2.68 4.33 -1.19
C LYS A 301 2.06 3.07 -0.61
N LEU A 302 1.01 3.21 0.20
CA LEU A 302 0.36 2.08 0.86
C LEU A 302 -0.73 1.51 -0.05
N GLN A 303 -0.48 0.33 -0.62
CA GLN A 303 -1.51 -0.40 -1.33
C GLN A 303 -2.33 -1.21 -0.33
N ILE A 304 -3.60 -0.83 -0.17
CA ILE A 304 -4.47 -1.32 0.91
C ILE A 304 -5.82 -1.78 0.36
N GLU A 305 -6.34 -2.83 0.96
CA GLU A 305 -7.46 -3.60 0.43
C GLU A 305 -8.85 -3.07 0.82
N PHE A 306 -9.80 -3.29 -0.10
CA PHE A 306 -11.21 -3.43 0.21
C PHE A 306 -11.71 -4.78 -0.33
N LEU A 307 -12.70 -5.39 0.34
CA LEU A 307 -13.10 -6.76 0.12
C LEU A 307 -14.49 -6.88 -0.50
N ASN A 308 -14.81 -8.08 -0.97
CA ASN A 308 -16.15 -8.44 -1.42
C ASN A 308 -17.12 -8.50 -0.23
N LYS A 309 -17.97 -7.49 -0.09
CA LYS A 309 -18.92 -7.35 1.02
C LYS A 309 -20.05 -8.38 1.00
N TRP A 310 -20.29 -9.02 -0.11
CA TRP A 310 -21.36 -10.03 -0.28
C TRP A 310 -20.89 -11.45 0.04
N ARG A 311 -19.58 -11.63 0.26
CA ARG A 311 -19.00 -12.94 0.57
C ARG A 311 -19.05 -13.24 2.06
N ASN A 312 -19.43 -14.48 2.43
CA ASN A 312 -19.42 -14.99 3.81
C ASN A 312 -20.22 -14.13 4.80
N THR A 313 -21.33 -13.56 4.37
CA THR A 313 -22.15 -12.65 5.17
C THR A 313 -22.75 -13.31 6.40
N GLU A 314 -23.02 -14.62 6.33
CA GLU A 314 -23.59 -15.44 7.42
C GLU A 314 -22.71 -15.49 8.68
N LYS A 315 -21.39 -15.25 8.53
CA LYS A 315 -20.45 -15.25 9.66
C LYS A 315 -20.69 -14.12 10.66
N TYR A 316 -21.30 -13.04 10.20
CA TYR A 316 -21.39 -11.79 10.95
C TYR A 316 -22.68 -11.68 11.78
N GLY A 317 -23.71 -12.46 11.48
CA GLY A 317 -24.98 -12.34 12.16
C GLY A 317 -25.48 -10.90 12.20
N ASP A 318 -25.81 -10.41 13.40
CA ASP A 318 -26.30 -9.04 13.62
C ASP A 318 -25.20 -8.00 13.90
N ASP A 319 -23.94 -8.33 13.65
CA ASP A 319 -22.82 -7.42 13.91
C ASP A 319 -23.01 -6.09 13.14
N PRO A 320 -23.06 -4.93 13.84
CA PRO A 320 -23.29 -3.64 13.20
C PRO A 320 -22.14 -3.19 12.29
N PHE A 321 -20.93 -3.75 12.46
CA PHE A 321 -19.76 -3.41 11.67
C PHE A 321 -19.47 -4.40 10.54
N ALA A 322 -20.38 -5.34 10.29
CA ALA A 322 -20.26 -6.31 9.21
C ALA A 322 -20.12 -5.62 7.83
N PRO A 323 -19.25 -6.10 6.94
CA PRO A 323 -18.98 -5.43 5.65
C PRO A 323 -20.24 -5.26 4.79
N HIS A 324 -21.19 -6.18 4.82
CA HIS A 324 -22.42 -6.12 4.04
C HIS A 324 -23.37 -4.97 4.44
N ARG A 325 -23.17 -4.38 5.63
CA ARG A 325 -23.95 -3.22 6.11
C ARG A 325 -23.49 -1.87 5.55
N TYR A 326 -22.36 -1.86 4.88
CA TYR A 326 -21.81 -0.65 4.24
C TYR A 326 -22.13 -0.64 2.75
N SER A 327 -22.16 0.56 2.14
CA SER A 327 -22.13 0.66 0.69
C SER A 327 -20.80 0.20 0.13
N PHE A 328 -20.79 -0.31 -1.10
CA PHE A 328 -19.53 -0.74 -1.72
C PHE A 328 -18.63 0.45 -2.05
N GLU A 329 -19.25 1.60 -2.31
CA GLU A 329 -18.59 2.90 -2.47
C GLU A 329 -17.84 3.30 -1.20
N TYR A 330 -18.43 3.11 -0.02
CA TYR A 330 -17.77 3.40 1.24
C TYR A 330 -16.55 2.50 1.48
N LEU A 331 -16.67 1.20 1.19
CA LEU A 331 -15.54 0.29 1.31
C LEU A 331 -14.37 0.72 0.43
N PHE A 332 -14.64 1.07 -0.82
CA PHE A 332 -13.64 1.63 -1.72
C PHE A 332 -13.07 2.95 -1.17
N ALA A 333 -13.91 3.83 -0.68
CA ALA A 333 -13.50 5.13 -0.15
C ALA A 333 -12.52 4.99 1.01
N THR A 334 -12.61 3.94 1.85
CA THR A 334 -11.65 3.71 2.95
C THR A 334 -10.22 3.53 2.48
N THR A 335 -9.99 3.27 1.20
CA THR A 335 -8.67 3.05 0.60
C THR A 335 -8.14 4.23 -0.20
N MET A 336 -8.94 5.28 -0.41
CA MET A 336 -8.64 6.39 -1.36
C MET A 336 -7.39 7.20 -0.99
N ALA A 337 -7.02 7.29 0.29
CA ALA A 337 -5.81 7.99 0.69
C ALA A 337 -4.53 7.20 0.38
N GLY A 338 -4.64 5.90 0.13
CA GLY A 338 -3.59 5.01 -0.36
C GLY A 338 -3.80 4.60 -1.81
N GLN A 339 -3.21 3.49 -2.20
CA GLN A 339 -3.44 2.85 -3.51
C GLN A 339 -4.50 1.76 -3.33
N PRO A 340 -5.71 1.93 -3.87
CA PRO A 340 -6.79 0.96 -3.67
C PRO A 340 -6.47 -0.41 -4.24
N LEU A 341 -6.71 -1.46 -3.45
CA LEU A 341 -6.56 -2.86 -3.80
C LEU A 341 -7.91 -3.57 -3.68
N ALA A 342 -8.49 -3.93 -4.82
CA ALA A 342 -9.63 -4.83 -4.89
C ALA A 342 -9.14 -6.25 -4.58
N TRP A 343 -9.33 -6.68 -3.32
CA TRP A 343 -8.83 -7.95 -2.81
C TRP A 343 -9.88 -9.03 -2.92
N PHE A 344 -10.30 -9.30 -4.14
CA PHE A 344 -11.34 -10.27 -4.48
C PHE A 344 -11.29 -10.65 -5.97
N GLU A 345 -11.97 -11.74 -6.30
CA GLU A 345 -12.25 -12.12 -7.68
C GLU A 345 -13.52 -11.40 -8.17
N ALA A 346 -13.43 -10.64 -9.26
CA ALA A 346 -14.57 -9.90 -9.79
C ALA A 346 -15.68 -10.81 -10.31
N SER A 347 -15.36 -12.05 -10.67
CA SER A 347 -16.36 -13.08 -11.03
C SER A 347 -17.27 -13.50 -9.88
N ASN A 348 -16.87 -13.25 -8.62
CA ASN A 348 -17.67 -13.52 -7.43
C ASN A 348 -18.58 -12.34 -7.02
N LEU A 349 -18.52 -11.23 -7.73
CA LEU A 349 -19.35 -10.05 -7.45
C LEU A 349 -20.73 -10.17 -8.10
N PRO A 350 -21.81 -9.73 -7.41
CA PRO A 350 -23.12 -9.55 -8.04
C PRO A 350 -23.10 -8.38 -9.02
N GLU A 351 -24.06 -8.32 -9.93
CA GLU A 351 -24.10 -7.27 -10.96
C GLU A 351 -24.24 -5.85 -10.35
N GLU A 352 -24.92 -5.70 -9.21
CA GLU A 352 -25.03 -4.40 -8.52
C GLU A 352 -23.67 -3.80 -8.11
N ALA A 353 -22.66 -4.64 -7.86
CA ALA A 353 -21.32 -4.19 -7.49
C ALA A 353 -20.67 -3.29 -8.55
N PHE A 354 -21.02 -3.47 -9.83
CA PHE A 354 -20.46 -2.69 -10.93
C PHE A 354 -20.99 -1.26 -11.00
N GLY A 355 -22.00 -0.91 -10.22
CA GLY A 355 -22.47 0.47 -10.01
C GLY A 355 -21.38 1.40 -9.45
N ILE A 356 -20.38 0.85 -8.78
CA ILE A 356 -19.23 1.63 -8.23
C ILE A 356 -18.36 2.28 -9.33
N ARG A 357 -18.48 1.84 -10.57
CA ARG A 357 -17.64 2.31 -11.69
C ARG A 357 -17.59 3.84 -11.79
N ASP A 358 -18.73 4.49 -11.67
CA ASP A 358 -18.80 5.96 -11.81
C ASP A 358 -17.96 6.67 -10.74
N LEU A 359 -18.00 6.19 -9.50
CA LEU A 359 -17.15 6.67 -8.42
C LEU A 359 -15.67 6.43 -8.72
N MET A 360 -15.30 5.22 -9.16
CA MET A 360 -13.91 4.90 -9.50
C MET A 360 -13.37 5.76 -10.64
N GLU A 361 -14.17 6.00 -11.69
CA GLU A 361 -13.76 6.87 -12.80
C GLU A 361 -13.57 8.32 -12.37
N LYS A 362 -14.42 8.83 -11.48
CA LYS A 362 -14.27 10.17 -10.89
C LYS A 362 -13.03 10.23 -9.99
N TYR A 363 -12.81 9.23 -9.15
CA TYR A 363 -11.64 9.16 -8.27
C TYR A 363 -10.32 9.16 -9.07
N LYS A 364 -10.20 8.36 -10.13
CA LYS A 364 -8.99 8.31 -10.96
C LYS A 364 -8.60 9.68 -11.56
N LYS A 365 -9.57 10.58 -11.77
CA LYS A 365 -9.29 11.94 -12.25
C LYS A 365 -8.59 12.82 -11.23
N VAL A 366 -8.83 12.59 -9.94
CA VAL A 366 -8.29 13.39 -8.84
C VAL A 366 -7.22 12.66 -8.02
N GLN A 367 -7.08 11.35 -8.19
CA GLN A 367 -6.17 10.50 -7.42
C GLN A 367 -4.75 11.06 -7.37
N TYR A 368 -4.16 11.36 -8.52
CA TYR A 368 -2.80 11.87 -8.59
C TYR A 368 -2.64 13.22 -7.87
N ASP A 369 -3.55 14.16 -8.09
CA ASP A 369 -3.49 15.48 -7.47
C ASP A 369 -3.64 15.38 -5.94
N PHE A 370 -4.55 14.52 -5.48
CA PHE A 370 -4.72 14.20 -4.06
C PHE A 370 -3.44 13.59 -3.46
N HIS A 371 -2.79 12.66 -4.17
CA HIS A 371 -1.59 11.97 -3.72
C HIS A 371 -0.30 12.80 -3.84
N GLN A 372 -0.29 13.91 -4.58
CA GLN A 372 0.88 14.80 -4.64
C GLN A 372 1.11 15.58 -3.34
N GLY A 373 0.09 15.79 -2.54
CA GLY A 373 0.18 16.45 -1.25
C GLY A 373 0.90 15.61 -0.19
N THR A 374 1.15 16.23 0.95
CA THR A 374 1.48 15.50 2.17
C THR A 374 0.20 15.03 2.82
N ILE A 375 -0.08 13.74 2.73
CA ILE A 375 -1.31 13.15 3.29
C ILE A 375 -1.06 12.82 4.76
N LEU A 376 -1.88 13.41 5.62
CA LEU A 376 -1.82 13.23 7.07
C LEU A 376 -3.21 12.87 7.62
N PRO A 377 -3.29 12.11 8.72
CA PRO A 377 -4.56 11.78 9.36
C PRO A 377 -5.18 13.02 10.01
N ILE A 378 -6.52 13.09 10.00
CA ILE A 378 -7.32 14.14 10.64
C ILE A 378 -8.47 13.52 11.43
N GLY A 379 -9.06 14.31 12.35
CA GLY A 379 -10.15 13.87 13.19
C GLY A 379 -9.75 12.81 14.21
N GLU A 380 -10.67 11.93 14.54
CA GLU A 380 -10.47 10.86 15.52
C GLU A 380 -9.92 9.60 14.86
N GLU A 381 -9.21 8.76 15.63
CA GLU A 381 -8.81 7.43 15.19
C GLU A 381 -10.05 6.61 14.79
N PRO A 382 -10.06 5.96 13.60
CA PRO A 382 -11.18 5.13 13.19
C PRO A 382 -11.50 4.01 14.18
N SER A 383 -12.75 3.92 14.58
CA SER A 383 -13.25 2.96 15.57
C SER A 383 -14.51 2.22 15.12
N GLY A 384 -15.01 2.53 13.93
CA GLY A 384 -16.34 2.16 13.45
C GLY A 384 -17.43 3.18 13.85
N ARG A 385 -17.10 4.17 14.71
CA ARG A 385 -18.02 5.20 15.22
C ARG A 385 -17.46 6.61 15.24
N SER A 386 -16.31 6.82 14.65
CA SER A 386 -15.57 8.09 14.67
C SER A 386 -16.01 9.03 13.54
N TRP A 387 -15.70 10.31 13.71
CA TRP A 387 -15.49 11.25 12.63
C TRP A 387 -13.98 11.35 12.36
N THR A 388 -13.58 10.94 11.20
CA THR A 388 -12.16 10.68 10.89
C THR A 388 -11.84 11.07 9.45
N GLY A 389 -10.59 11.04 9.06
CA GLY A 389 -10.24 11.31 7.68
C GLY A 389 -8.76 11.53 7.43
N PHE A 390 -8.51 12.12 6.26
CA PHE A 390 -7.17 12.47 5.78
C PHE A 390 -7.18 13.87 5.19
N GLN A 391 -6.11 14.60 5.41
CA GLN A 391 -5.85 15.86 4.73
C GLN A 391 -4.62 15.71 3.84
N SER A 392 -4.74 16.10 2.58
CA SER A 392 -3.60 16.25 1.65
C SER A 392 -3.22 17.72 1.56
N LEU A 393 -2.04 18.05 2.03
CA LEU A 393 -1.44 19.38 1.97
C LEU A 393 -0.68 19.50 0.64
N CYS A 394 -1.32 20.04 -0.41
CA CYS A 394 -0.72 20.11 -1.76
C CYS A 394 0.18 21.33 -1.93
N HIS A 395 -0.31 22.50 -1.55
CA HIS A 395 0.37 23.79 -1.59
C HIS A 395 0.00 24.60 -0.36
N SER A 396 0.64 25.74 -0.15
CA SER A 396 0.42 26.58 1.05
C SER A 396 -1.03 26.98 1.30
N LYS A 397 -1.84 27.09 0.25
CA LYS A 397 -3.22 27.56 0.32
C LYS A 397 -4.29 26.58 -0.16
N ASN A 398 -3.93 25.41 -0.63
CA ASN A 398 -4.91 24.45 -1.14
C ASN A 398 -4.50 23.01 -0.92
N GLY A 399 -5.48 22.13 -1.01
CA GLY A 399 -5.31 20.69 -0.88
C GLY A 399 -6.65 19.98 -0.86
N TYR A 400 -6.69 18.84 -0.20
CA TYR A 400 -7.87 17.99 -0.13
C TYR A 400 -8.19 17.58 1.30
N LEU A 401 -9.48 17.39 1.58
CA LEU A 401 -10.00 16.83 2.82
C LEU A 401 -10.88 15.63 2.46
N LEU A 402 -10.46 14.44 2.85
CA LEU A 402 -11.24 13.22 2.75
C LEU A 402 -11.76 12.88 4.14
N ILE A 403 -13.06 13.03 4.35
CA ILE A 403 -13.70 12.94 5.67
C ILE A 403 -14.73 11.82 5.66
N TYR A 404 -14.76 11.05 6.72
CA TYR A 404 -15.71 9.96 6.93
C TYR A 404 -16.53 10.20 8.20
N ARG A 405 -17.83 9.97 8.10
CA ARG A 405 -18.70 9.72 9.25
C ARG A 405 -18.92 8.22 9.34
N GLU A 406 -18.30 7.57 10.31
CA GLU A 406 -18.58 6.15 10.60
C GLU A 406 -20.00 6.00 11.21
N ASP A 407 -20.33 4.91 11.89
CA ASP A 407 -21.63 4.77 12.59
C ASP A 407 -21.73 5.70 13.80
N ASN A 408 -21.59 7.00 13.56
CA ASN A 408 -21.67 8.05 14.58
C ASN A 408 -23.08 8.64 14.63
N ALA A 409 -23.62 8.84 15.84
CA ALA A 409 -24.96 9.38 16.02
C ALA A 409 -25.10 10.85 15.61
N ARG A 410 -24.00 11.64 15.62
CA ARG A 410 -24.03 13.07 15.29
C ARG A 410 -23.90 13.24 13.78
N GLU A 411 -24.85 13.96 13.18
CA GLU A 411 -24.82 14.30 11.74
C GLU A 411 -23.79 15.39 11.42
N GLU A 412 -23.41 16.16 12.41
CA GLU A 412 -22.40 17.21 12.30
C GLU A 412 -21.46 17.22 13.52
N THR A 413 -20.24 17.66 13.28
CA THR A 413 -19.20 17.75 14.33
C THR A 413 -18.11 18.75 13.94
N TRP A 414 -17.22 19.01 14.87
CA TRP A 414 -15.96 19.71 14.64
C TRP A 414 -14.85 18.69 14.44
N VAL A 415 -14.22 18.69 13.27
CA VAL A 415 -13.11 17.81 12.94
C VAL A 415 -11.81 18.59 13.05
N GLU A 416 -10.86 18.06 13.81
CA GLU A 416 -9.51 18.62 13.92
C GLU A 416 -8.72 18.32 12.62
N THR A 417 -8.10 19.34 12.05
CA THR A 417 -7.36 19.30 10.80
C THR A 417 -6.01 19.99 10.94
N TRP A 418 -5.21 19.98 9.90
CA TRP A 418 -3.94 20.71 9.81
C TRP A 418 -4.09 22.11 9.18
N LEU A 419 -5.31 22.61 9.07
CA LEU A 419 -5.58 23.97 8.58
C LEU A 419 -5.17 25.02 9.62
N PRO A 420 -4.64 26.17 9.19
CA PRO A 420 -4.24 27.23 10.12
C PRO A 420 -5.46 27.86 10.81
N GLU A 421 -5.39 28.01 12.13
CA GLU A 421 -6.41 28.67 12.94
C GLU A 421 -6.70 30.09 12.43
N GLY A 422 -7.98 30.46 12.38
CA GLY A 422 -8.45 31.76 11.92
C GLY A 422 -8.54 31.92 10.40
N ALA A 423 -8.04 30.98 9.62
CA ALA A 423 -8.15 31.04 8.16
C ALA A 423 -9.61 30.87 7.69
N GLU A 424 -10.01 31.63 6.67
CA GLU A 424 -11.23 31.33 5.93
C GLU A 424 -10.94 30.28 4.85
N VAL A 425 -11.72 29.23 4.82
CA VAL A 425 -11.52 28.08 3.91
C VAL A 425 -12.79 27.80 3.13
N MET A 426 -12.66 27.72 1.81
CA MET A 426 -13.70 27.24 0.92
C MET A 426 -13.44 25.76 0.58
N CYS A 427 -14.41 24.89 0.84
CA CYS A 427 -14.37 23.47 0.55
C CYS A 427 -15.38 23.13 -0.55
N THR A 428 -14.87 22.75 -1.73
CA THR A 428 -15.67 22.35 -2.89
C THR A 428 -15.76 20.83 -2.96
N PRO A 429 -16.96 20.24 -2.96
CA PRO A 429 -17.13 18.79 -3.01
C PRO A 429 -16.66 18.23 -4.37
N ILE A 430 -15.90 17.14 -4.32
CA ILE A 430 -15.37 16.43 -5.50
C ILE A 430 -16.01 15.04 -5.62
N LEU A 431 -16.06 14.28 -4.51
CA LEU A 431 -16.66 12.95 -4.44
C LEU A 431 -17.46 12.80 -3.15
N GLY A 432 -18.40 11.86 -3.15
CA GLY A 432 -19.23 11.57 -1.97
C GLY A 432 -20.34 12.60 -1.78
N ASN A 433 -20.88 12.65 -0.57
CA ASN A 433 -22.12 13.37 -0.28
C ASN A 433 -21.94 14.75 0.42
N GLY A 434 -20.74 15.31 0.31
CA GLY A 434 -20.45 16.66 0.83
C GLY A 434 -21.16 17.78 0.07
N LYS A 435 -21.37 18.91 0.76
CA LYS A 435 -21.91 20.15 0.17
C LYS A 435 -20.86 21.23 0.16
N LEU A 436 -20.96 22.18 -0.78
CA LEU A 436 -20.12 23.38 -0.80
C LEU A 436 -20.16 24.07 0.56
N MET A 437 -19.00 24.37 1.10
CA MET A 437 -18.86 24.93 2.44
C MET A 437 -17.83 26.06 2.43
N VAL A 438 -18.15 27.16 3.11
CA VAL A 438 -17.17 28.19 3.48
C VAL A 438 -17.19 28.27 5.01
N THR A 439 -16.04 28.17 5.63
CA THR A 439 -15.93 28.14 7.08
C THR A 439 -14.66 28.83 7.55
N THR A 440 -14.71 29.38 8.77
CA THR A 440 -13.50 29.85 9.46
C THR A 440 -12.95 28.72 10.30
N VAL A 441 -11.66 28.48 10.18
CA VAL A 441 -10.96 27.45 10.94
C VAL A 441 -10.90 27.87 12.41
N GLY A 442 -11.42 27.04 13.26
CA GLY A 442 -11.44 27.26 14.71
C GLY A 442 -10.11 26.88 15.37
N ARG A 443 -10.13 26.96 16.70
CA ARG A 443 -8.98 26.58 17.54
C ARG A 443 -8.50 25.17 17.21
N LYS A 444 -7.19 24.97 17.20
CA LYS A 444 -6.53 23.68 16.84
C LYS A 444 -6.85 23.19 15.42
N GLY A 445 -7.12 24.09 14.49
CA GLY A 445 -7.39 23.69 13.12
C GLY A 445 -8.77 23.05 12.89
N THR A 446 -9.73 23.23 13.82
CA THR A 446 -11.04 22.57 13.68
C THR A 446 -11.93 23.23 12.64
N ILE A 447 -12.67 22.42 11.89
CA ILE A 447 -13.72 22.85 10.97
C ILE A 447 -15.02 22.13 11.28
N LYS A 448 -16.16 22.83 11.14
CA LYS A 448 -17.49 22.22 11.28
C LYS A 448 -17.84 21.49 9.99
N VAL A 449 -18.17 20.22 10.07
CA VAL A 449 -18.54 19.37 8.95
C VAL A 449 -19.87 18.66 9.21
N SER A 450 -20.57 18.31 8.14
CA SER A 450 -21.87 17.61 8.20
C SER A 450 -21.96 16.56 7.11
N LEU A 451 -22.39 15.35 7.49
CA LEU A 451 -22.83 14.27 6.60
C LEU A 451 -24.11 13.68 7.18
N PRO A 452 -25.25 13.75 6.47
CA PRO A 452 -26.53 13.28 7.00
C PRO A 452 -26.55 11.78 7.28
N GLU A 453 -25.92 10.98 6.41
CA GLU A 453 -25.94 9.53 6.51
C GLU A 453 -24.73 9.00 7.30
N LYS A 454 -24.94 7.90 8.04
CA LYS A 454 -23.87 7.13 8.68
C LYS A 454 -23.13 6.27 7.66
N ASN A 455 -21.89 5.93 7.98
CA ASN A 455 -21.05 5.14 7.10
C ASN A 455 -20.94 5.73 5.70
N ASP A 456 -20.71 7.04 5.68
CA ASP A 456 -20.62 7.86 4.48
C ASP A 456 -19.32 8.67 4.46
N PHE A 457 -19.00 9.25 3.32
CA PHE A 457 -17.77 10.01 3.12
C PHE A 457 -17.97 11.20 2.20
N MET A 458 -16.99 12.11 2.24
CA MET A 458 -16.87 13.24 1.34
C MET A 458 -15.40 13.54 1.06
N LEU A 459 -15.08 13.81 -0.18
CA LEU A 459 -13.79 14.36 -0.61
C LEU A 459 -13.99 15.79 -1.07
N TYR A 460 -13.32 16.72 -0.41
CA TYR A 460 -13.27 18.12 -0.76
C TYR A 460 -11.92 18.51 -1.36
N ARG A 461 -11.96 19.42 -2.32
CA ARG A 461 -10.86 20.33 -2.58
C ARG A 461 -11.05 21.57 -1.72
N TYR A 462 -10.05 21.96 -0.94
CA TYR A 462 -10.11 23.18 -0.15
C TYR A 462 -9.17 24.26 -0.69
N GLU A 463 -9.54 25.50 -0.47
CA GLU A 463 -8.76 26.70 -0.77
C GLU A 463 -8.82 27.64 0.43
N ILE A 464 -7.65 28.11 0.91
CA ILE A 464 -7.52 29.13 1.96
C ILE A 464 -7.57 30.49 1.27
N ARG A 465 -8.50 31.35 1.70
CA ARG A 465 -8.74 32.70 1.19
C ARG A 465 -7.84 33.75 1.82
#